data_a44f453df8c5f9c7e7c3a71a9ce6f9f3
#
_entry.id   a44f453df8c5f9c7e7c3a71a9ce6f9f3
#
_cell.length_a   1.000
_cell.length_b   1.000
_cell.length_c   1.000
_cell.angle_alpha   90.00
_cell.angle_beta   90.00
_cell.angle_gamma   90.00
#
_symmetry.space_group_name_H-M   'P 1'
#
loop_
_entity.id
_entity.type
_entity.pdbx_description
1 polymer ?
#
loop_
_entity_poly.entity_id
_entity_poly.type
_entity_poly.pdbx_seq_one_letter_code
_entity_poly.pdbx_strand_id
1 'polypeptide(L)'
;LDIRHVWLFFEWDGGYLKQFVHEGTWLLIVSILISIFIVVWVFRGNLNFYSKNRLLLMLSRIWLYQNIILAISVAVRNFWYIHYFNLAFKRIWVFAFLILVVFGIITVLLKLRHKKTLQYLLVQNSLMAYAVIIFTGLFNWDMVIARYNVKHAGKAFFHTDFMMRLDSSTLPVLRLDASSLNRIDSLNRINFPDHHYYASVDTYAGHIDQRTRNFLQGYPRLTWQSFNIADARAYRRLSEAGGAQLHK
;
A
#
# COMPACT_ATOMS: atom_id res chain seq x y z
N LEU A 1 8.65 -0.42 23.55
CA LEU A 1 9.13 0.65 22.68
C LEU A 1 8.05 1.07 21.67
N ASP A 2 7.52 0.17 20.86
CA ASP A 2 6.56 0.47 19.77
C ASP A 2 5.25 1.13 20.28
N ILE A 3 4.68 0.66 21.38
CA ILE A 3 3.41 1.21 21.93
C ILE A 3 3.58 2.68 22.30
N ARG A 4 4.70 3.08 22.89
CA ARG A 4 4.95 4.45 23.30
C ARG A 4 5.32 5.36 22.13
N HIS A 5 6.27 4.93 21.29
CA HIS A 5 6.88 5.78 20.26
C HIS A 5 6.19 5.69 18.90
N VAL A 6 5.48 4.59 18.59
CA VAL A 6 4.81 4.40 17.30
C VAL A 6 3.30 4.57 17.40
N TRP A 7 2.66 4.12 18.50
CA TRP A 7 1.20 4.12 18.62
C TRP A 7 0.65 5.40 19.23
N LEU A 8 1.34 5.98 20.25
CA LEU A 8 0.78 7.07 21.05
C LEU A 8 1.50 8.41 20.86
N PHE A 9 2.80 8.42 20.75
CA PHE A 9 3.63 9.63 20.69
C PHE A 9 4.57 9.59 19.50
N PHE A 10 3.98 9.57 18.30
CA PHE A 10 4.75 9.57 17.08
C PHE A 10 5.16 11.01 16.75
N GLU A 11 6.42 11.37 17.00
CA GLU A 11 7.02 12.64 16.58
C GLU A 11 7.79 12.44 15.28
N TRP A 12 7.56 13.36 14.34
CA TRP A 12 8.25 13.38 13.08
C TRP A 12 9.70 13.86 13.26
N ASP A 13 10.67 12.99 12.99
CA ASP A 13 12.07 13.36 12.83
C ASP A 13 12.54 12.92 11.42
N GLY A 14 12.72 13.90 10.53
CA GLY A 14 12.69 13.74 9.07
C GLY A 14 13.65 12.71 8.48
N GLY A 15 14.87 12.58 8.96
CA GLY A 15 15.88 11.65 8.41
C GLY A 15 15.79 10.24 8.95
N TYR A 16 15.51 10.10 10.23
CA TYR A 16 15.49 8.82 10.96
C TYR A 16 14.31 7.92 10.58
N LEU A 17 13.16 8.51 10.28
CA LEU A 17 11.93 7.77 10.05
C LEU A 17 11.97 6.90 8.78
N LYS A 18 12.56 7.39 7.70
CA LYS A 18 12.62 6.65 6.42
C LYS A 18 13.38 5.34 6.60
N GLN A 19 14.53 5.38 7.26
CA GLN A 19 15.35 4.20 7.52
C GLN A 19 14.69 3.29 8.56
N PHE A 20 14.20 3.84 9.67
CA PHE A 20 13.53 3.10 10.74
C PHE A 20 12.27 2.36 10.28
N VAL A 21 11.43 2.99 9.44
CA VAL A 21 10.22 2.35 8.92
C VAL A 21 10.56 1.27 7.91
N HIS A 22 11.55 1.50 7.02
CA HIS A 22 11.92 0.48 6.04
C HIS A 22 12.59 -0.74 6.69
N GLU A 23 13.64 -0.54 7.44
CA GLU A 23 14.41 -1.64 8.04
C GLU A 23 13.61 -2.34 9.13
N GLY A 24 13.00 -1.58 10.05
CA GLY A 24 12.21 -2.13 11.13
C GLY A 24 10.96 -2.90 10.67
N THR A 25 10.30 -2.46 9.62
CA THR A 25 9.12 -3.15 9.07
C THR A 25 9.49 -4.51 8.49
N TRP A 26 10.57 -4.60 7.70
CA TRP A 26 11.01 -5.86 7.12
C TRP A 26 11.44 -6.87 8.17
N LEU A 27 12.20 -6.43 9.19
CA LEU A 27 12.62 -7.30 10.30
C LEU A 27 11.42 -7.85 11.06
N LEU A 28 10.40 -7.04 11.34
CA LEU A 28 9.17 -7.50 12.00
C LEU A 28 8.41 -8.51 11.14
N ILE A 29 8.26 -8.26 9.85
CA ILE A 29 7.60 -9.19 8.91
C ILE A 29 8.32 -10.54 8.90
N VAL A 30 9.63 -10.54 8.73
CA VAL A 30 10.44 -11.77 8.72
C VAL A 30 10.33 -12.50 10.05
N SER A 31 10.38 -11.78 11.19
CA SER A 31 10.20 -12.36 12.52
C SER A 31 8.85 -13.04 12.69
N ILE A 32 7.75 -12.41 12.22
CA ILE A 32 6.41 -12.99 12.27
C ILE A 32 6.34 -14.27 11.41
N LEU A 33 6.89 -14.25 10.19
CA LEU A 33 6.90 -15.42 9.31
C LEU A 33 7.69 -16.59 9.90
N ILE A 34 8.87 -16.32 10.46
CA ILE A 34 9.67 -17.35 11.16
C ILE A 34 8.89 -17.91 12.35
N SER A 35 8.23 -17.05 13.13
CA SER A 35 7.42 -17.46 14.28
C SER A 35 6.27 -18.40 13.88
N ILE A 36 5.55 -18.06 12.81
CA ILE A 36 4.47 -18.90 12.26
C ILE A 36 5.05 -20.23 11.77
N PHE A 37 6.17 -20.19 11.04
CA PHE A 37 6.83 -21.39 10.52
C PHE A 37 7.24 -22.34 11.66
N ILE A 38 7.85 -21.83 12.73
CA ILE A 38 8.25 -22.63 13.89
C ILE A 38 7.04 -23.33 14.50
N VAL A 39 5.94 -22.60 14.75
CA VAL A 39 4.72 -23.18 15.33
C VAL A 39 4.14 -24.26 14.40
N VAL A 40 4.03 -23.98 13.11
CA VAL A 40 3.51 -24.95 12.13
C VAL A 40 4.41 -26.19 12.05
N TRP A 41 5.72 -26.00 12.08
CA TRP A 41 6.70 -27.10 12.04
C TRP A 41 6.61 -27.98 13.28
N VAL A 42 6.59 -27.39 14.47
CA VAL A 42 6.48 -28.11 15.76
C VAL A 42 5.19 -28.94 15.80
N PHE A 43 4.07 -28.37 15.35
CA PHE A 43 2.77 -29.06 15.34
C PHE A 43 2.45 -29.76 14.01
N ARG A 44 3.45 -30.05 13.18
CA ARG A 44 3.28 -30.78 11.91
C ARG A 44 2.84 -32.22 12.11
N GLY A 45 3.41 -32.89 13.10
CA GLY A 45 3.16 -34.31 13.40
C GLY A 45 2.07 -34.52 14.46
N ASN A 46 2.18 -35.62 15.18
CA ASN A 46 1.22 -36.04 16.18
C ASN A 46 1.26 -35.27 17.51
N LEU A 47 2.14 -34.26 17.64
CA LEU A 47 2.32 -33.50 18.87
C LEU A 47 1.02 -32.81 19.32
N ASN A 48 0.16 -32.42 18.38
CA ASN A 48 -1.16 -31.82 18.68
C ASN A 48 -2.13 -32.81 19.37
N PHE A 49 -1.89 -34.12 19.26
CA PHE A 49 -2.71 -35.16 19.84
C PHE A 49 -2.14 -35.72 21.15
N TYR A 50 -0.92 -35.33 21.51
CA TYR A 50 -0.27 -35.80 22.74
C TYR A 50 -0.94 -35.24 23.98
N SER A 51 -1.30 -36.10 24.95
CA SER A 51 -2.11 -35.74 26.12
C SER A 51 -1.44 -34.74 27.08
N LYS A 52 -0.09 -34.72 27.14
CA LYS A 52 0.71 -33.86 28.04
C LYS A 52 1.21 -32.58 27.35
N ASN A 53 0.67 -32.17 26.18
CA ASN A 53 1.11 -31.01 25.43
C ASN A 53 0.47 -29.67 25.86
N ARG A 54 -0.30 -29.65 26.94
CA ARG A 54 -1.11 -28.50 27.39
C ARG A 54 -0.29 -27.22 27.53
N LEU A 55 0.87 -27.32 28.15
CA LEU A 55 1.78 -26.17 28.33
C LEU A 55 2.28 -25.65 26.97
N LEU A 56 2.72 -26.56 26.09
CA LEU A 56 3.22 -26.20 24.75
C LEU A 56 2.15 -25.52 23.91
N LEU A 57 0.92 -26.02 23.93
CA LEU A 57 -0.21 -25.39 23.26
C LEU A 57 -0.54 -24.01 23.80
N MET A 58 -0.47 -23.83 25.13
CA MET A 58 -0.67 -22.53 25.77
C MET A 58 0.39 -21.52 25.34
N LEU A 59 1.66 -21.90 25.43
CA LEU A 59 2.79 -21.05 25.02
C LEU A 59 2.72 -20.70 23.54
N SER A 60 2.40 -21.67 22.67
CA SER A 60 2.24 -21.41 21.23
C SER A 60 1.09 -20.44 20.92
N ARG A 61 -0.03 -20.51 21.66
CA ARG A 61 -1.12 -19.56 21.50
C ARG A 61 -0.72 -18.15 21.94
N ILE A 62 -0.06 -18.01 23.08
CA ILE A 62 0.46 -16.73 23.58
C ILE A 62 1.41 -16.13 22.55
N TRP A 63 2.33 -16.93 22.02
CA TRP A 63 3.27 -16.50 20.97
C TRP A 63 2.55 -16.03 19.71
N LEU A 64 1.52 -16.75 19.25
CA LEU A 64 0.76 -16.35 18.06
C LEU A 64 -0.03 -15.05 18.30
N TYR A 65 -0.62 -14.84 19.48
CA TYR A 65 -1.24 -13.56 19.85
C TYR A 65 -0.24 -12.40 19.87
N GLN A 66 0.96 -12.64 20.38
CA GLN A 66 2.04 -11.64 20.31
C GLN A 66 2.39 -11.28 18.86
N ASN A 67 2.41 -12.26 17.95
CA ASN A 67 2.65 -11.99 16.53
C ASN A 67 1.50 -11.21 15.87
N ILE A 68 0.25 -11.35 16.31
CA ILE A 68 -0.85 -10.48 15.85
C ILE A 68 -0.58 -9.03 16.28
N ILE A 69 -0.15 -8.80 17.52
CA ILE A 69 0.20 -7.46 18.01
C ILE A 69 1.35 -6.86 17.18
N LEU A 70 2.37 -7.66 16.84
CA LEU A 70 3.45 -7.22 15.96
C LEU A 70 2.94 -6.86 14.55
N ALA A 71 2.03 -7.66 13.98
CA ALA A 71 1.42 -7.35 12.69
C ALA A 71 0.61 -6.04 12.72
N ILE A 72 -0.12 -5.77 13.81
CA ILE A 72 -0.80 -4.50 14.04
C ILE A 72 0.22 -3.35 14.12
N SER A 73 1.35 -3.54 14.82
CA SER A 73 2.41 -2.53 14.89
C SER A 73 2.97 -2.18 13.50
N VAL A 74 3.18 -3.19 12.64
CA VAL A 74 3.58 -2.96 11.24
C VAL A 74 2.51 -2.16 10.48
N ALA A 75 1.22 -2.48 10.68
CA ALA A 75 0.12 -1.75 10.05
C ALA A 75 0.09 -0.28 10.47
N VAL A 76 0.28 0.00 11.77
CA VAL A 76 0.34 1.37 12.31
C VAL A 76 1.52 2.15 11.73
N ARG A 77 2.71 1.53 11.64
CA ARG A 77 3.88 2.14 11.00
C ARG A 77 3.62 2.48 9.54
N ASN A 78 3.02 1.56 8.78
CA ASN A 78 2.67 1.78 7.39
C ASN A 78 1.61 2.89 7.23
N PHE A 79 0.65 2.98 8.16
CA PHE A 79 -0.33 4.07 8.21
C PHE A 79 0.33 5.43 8.40
N TRP A 80 1.23 5.59 9.38
CA TRP A 80 1.99 6.82 9.59
C TRP A 80 2.83 7.18 8.37
N TYR A 81 3.44 6.17 7.73
CA TYR A 81 4.20 6.40 6.51
C TYR A 81 3.33 6.93 5.36
N ILE A 82 2.08 6.49 5.25
CA ILE A 82 1.12 7.05 4.29
C ILE A 82 0.74 8.47 4.67
N HIS A 83 0.56 8.73 5.96
CA HIS A 83 0.18 10.05 6.44
C HIS A 83 1.20 11.13 6.08
N TYR A 84 2.51 10.82 6.15
CA TYR A 84 3.57 11.77 5.84
C TYR A 84 4.02 11.75 4.38
N PHE A 85 4.04 10.61 3.73
CA PHE A 85 4.59 10.44 2.38
C PHE A 85 3.55 10.08 1.32
N ASN A 86 2.28 10.25 1.61
CA ASN A 86 1.19 9.89 0.72
C ASN A 86 1.08 8.39 0.40
N LEU A 87 0.14 8.01 -0.46
CA LEU A 87 -0.12 6.62 -0.83
C LEU A 87 0.80 6.18 -1.99
N ALA A 88 1.28 4.94 -1.94
CA ALA A 88 2.04 4.31 -3.01
C ALA A 88 1.74 2.81 -3.07
N PHE A 89 1.99 2.17 -4.22
CA PHE A 89 1.75 0.73 -4.42
C PHE A 89 2.34 -0.13 -3.31
N LYS A 90 3.61 0.09 -2.95
CA LYS A 90 4.29 -0.69 -1.89
C LYS A 90 3.53 -0.67 -0.57
N ARG A 91 2.90 0.46 -0.21
CA ARG A 91 2.14 0.63 1.05
C ARG A 91 0.82 -0.12 1.01
N ILE A 92 0.15 -0.16 -0.14
CA ILE A 92 -1.06 -0.95 -0.37
C ILE A 92 -0.75 -2.44 -0.26
N TRP A 93 0.34 -2.88 -0.89
CA TRP A 93 0.78 -4.28 -0.83
C TRP A 93 1.18 -4.73 0.58
N VAL A 94 1.75 -3.85 1.40
CA VAL A 94 2.02 -4.15 2.82
C VAL A 94 0.71 -4.46 3.56
N PHE A 95 -0.36 -3.69 3.37
CA PHE A 95 -1.65 -4.00 3.98
C PHE A 95 -2.26 -5.30 3.47
N ALA A 96 -2.25 -5.53 2.16
CA ALA A 96 -2.72 -6.79 1.57
C ALA A 96 -1.97 -7.99 2.15
N PHE A 97 -0.65 -7.87 2.28
CA PHE A 97 0.20 -8.90 2.88
C PHE A 97 -0.11 -9.11 4.37
N LEU A 98 -0.30 -8.05 5.15
CA LEU A 98 -0.65 -8.15 6.57
C LEU A 98 -2.00 -8.83 6.79
N ILE A 99 -2.99 -8.61 5.90
CA ILE A 99 -4.26 -9.34 5.93
C ILE A 99 -4.01 -10.83 5.79
N LEU A 100 -3.16 -11.25 4.84
CA LEU A 100 -2.79 -12.66 4.67
C LEU A 100 -2.06 -13.23 5.89
N VAL A 101 -1.15 -12.47 6.48
CA VAL A 101 -0.41 -12.87 7.69
C VAL A 101 -1.35 -13.07 8.88
N VAL A 102 -2.23 -12.12 9.15
CA VAL A 102 -3.19 -12.20 10.27
C VAL A 102 -4.15 -13.37 10.04
N PHE A 103 -4.66 -13.54 8.83
CA PHE A 103 -5.50 -14.69 8.47
C PHE A 103 -4.73 -16.01 8.66
N GLY A 104 -3.46 -16.06 8.24
CA GLY A 104 -2.58 -17.21 8.47
C GLY A 104 -2.44 -17.56 9.96
N ILE A 105 -2.21 -16.56 10.82
CA ILE A 105 -2.13 -16.78 12.27
C ILE A 105 -3.46 -17.30 12.81
N ILE A 106 -4.60 -16.74 12.38
CA ILE A 106 -5.93 -17.20 12.80
C ILE A 106 -6.15 -18.66 12.41
N THR A 107 -5.80 -19.04 11.17
CA THR A 107 -5.95 -20.45 10.72
C THR A 107 -5.05 -21.41 11.50
N VAL A 108 -3.84 -20.99 11.88
CA VAL A 108 -2.96 -21.78 12.76
C VAL A 108 -3.58 -21.92 14.16
N LEU A 109 -4.12 -20.85 14.74
CA LEU A 109 -4.83 -20.89 16.03
C LEU A 109 -6.02 -21.86 15.98
N LEU A 110 -6.83 -21.81 14.90
CA LEU A 110 -7.94 -22.73 14.68
C LEU A 110 -7.47 -24.18 14.51
N LYS A 111 -6.36 -24.39 13.78
CA LYS A 111 -5.73 -25.72 13.68
C LYS A 111 -5.34 -26.28 15.04
N LEU A 112 -4.67 -25.48 15.88
CA LEU A 112 -4.27 -25.91 17.22
C LEU A 112 -5.48 -26.19 18.13
N ARG A 113 -6.54 -25.36 18.04
CA ARG A 113 -7.75 -25.51 18.84
C ARG A 113 -8.58 -26.74 18.45
N HIS A 114 -8.80 -26.94 17.15
CA HIS A 114 -9.68 -27.99 16.63
C HIS A 114 -8.92 -29.19 16.07
N LYS A 115 -7.62 -29.29 16.33
CA LYS A 115 -6.75 -30.41 15.89
C LYS A 115 -6.84 -30.67 14.37
N LYS A 116 -6.89 -29.61 13.56
CA LYS A 116 -6.99 -29.71 12.10
C LYS A 116 -5.67 -30.16 11.47
N THR A 117 -5.74 -30.66 10.25
CA THR A 117 -4.59 -31.15 9.49
C THR A 117 -3.76 -30.01 8.88
N LEU A 118 -2.56 -30.33 8.36
CA LEU A 118 -1.78 -29.37 7.57
C LEU A 118 -2.49 -28.99 6.27
N GLN A 119 -3.20 -29.94 5.65
CA GLN A 119 -3.97 -29.69 4.44
C GLN A 119 -5.01 -28.58 4.66
N TYR A 120 -5.67 -28.54 5.82
CA TYR A 120 -6.57 -27.44 6.19
C TYR A 120 -5.87 -26.08 6.09
N LEU A 121 -4.66 -25.94 6.62
CA LEU A 121 -3.90 -24.68 6.52
C LEU A 121 -3.60 -24.30 5.07
N LEU A 122 -3.13 -25.25 4.27
CA LEU A 122 -2.80 -25.01 2.87
C LEU A 122 -4.04 -24.54 2.09
N VAL A 123 -5.15 -25.26 2.21
CA VAL A 123 -6.39 -24.90 1.48
C VAL A 123 -6.90 -23.53 1.91
N GLN A 124 -7.03 -23.27 3.22
CA GLN A 124 -7.60 -22.00 3.69
C GLN A 124 -6.73 -20.80 3.32
N ASN A 125 -5.40 -20.93 3.47
CA ASN A 125 -4.50 -19.82 3.14
C ASN A 125 -4.38 -19.61 1.62
N SER A 126 -4.43 -20.67 0.81
CA SER A 126 -4.47 -20.55 -0.66
C SER A 126 -5.76 -19.89 -1.15
N LEU A 127 -6.91 -20.24 -0.60
CA LEU A 127 -8.18 -19.58 -0.92
C LEU A 127 -8.15 -18.09 -0.55
N MET A 128 -7.62 -17.75 0.63
CA MET A 128 -7.50 -16.36 1.04
C MET A 128 -6.53 -15.58 0.16
N ALA A 129 -5.38 -16.18 -0.19
CA ALA A 129 -4.44 -15.56 -1.12
C ALA A 129 -5.08 -15.30 -2.48
N TYR A 130 -5.81 -16.27 -3.01
CA TYR A 130 -6.56 -16.12 -4.25
C TYR A 130 -7.61 -15.01 -4.18
N ALA A 131 -8.39 -14.96 -3.09
CA ALA A 131 -9.37 -13.90 -2.87
C ALA A 131 -8.72 -12.50 -2.81
N VAL A 132 -7.57 -12.36 -2.14
CA VAL A 132 -6.83 -11.09 -2.08
C VAL A 132 -6.31 -10.69 -3.46
N ILE A 133 -5.79 -11.63 -4.25
CA ILE A 133 -5.33 -11.36 -5.63
C ILE A 133 -6.49 -10.87 -6.51
N ILE A 134 -7.64 -11.56 -6.48
CA ILE A 134 -8.82 -11.11 -7.23
C ILE A 134 -9.25 -9.72 -6.78
N PHE A 135 -9.40 -9.53 -5.47
CA PHE A 135 -9.82 -8.24 -4.91
C PHE A 135 -8.88 -7.10 -5.33
N THR A 136 -7.57 -7.30 -5.23
CA THR A 136 -6.59 -6.29 -5.64
C THR A 136 -6.61 -6.04 -7.15
N GLY A 137 -6.95 -7.03 -7.98
CA GLY A 137 -7.09 -6.87 -9.43
C GLY A 137 -8.34 -6.11 -9.89
N LEU A 138 -9.38 -5.98 -9.02
CA LEU A 138 -10.62 -5.28 -9.36
C LEU A 138 -10.50 -3.75 -9.31
N PHE A 139 -9.47 -3.21 -8.67
CA PHE A 139 -9.31 -1.78 -8.45
C PHE A 139 -8.26 -1.15 -9.37
N ASN A 140 -8.58 0.03 -9.92
CA ASN A 140 -7.58 0.88 -10.53
C ASN A 140 -6.81 1.62 -9.42
N TRP A 141 -5.74 1.00 -8.94
CA TRP A 141 -4.91 1.54 -7.85
C TRP A 141 -4.21 2.84 -8.24
N ASP A 142 -3.83 3.01 -9.51
CA ASP A 142 -3.26 4.26 -9.99
C ASP A 142 -4.22 5.43 -9.74
N MET A 143 -5.51 5.25 -10.08
CA MET A 143 -6.53 6.26 -9.84
C MET A 143 -6.77 6.51 -8.34
N VAL A 144 -6.77 5.46 -7.51
CA VAL A 144 -6.90 5.59 -6.04
C VAL A 144 -5.73 6.39 -5.48
N ILE A 145 -4.49 6.04 -5.88
CA ILE A 145 -3.27 6.73 -5.47
C ILE A 145 -3.28 8.18 -5.93
N ALA A 146 -3.58 8.43 -7.21
CA ALA A 146 -3.63 9.79 -7.76
C ALA A 146 -4.59 10.69 -6.99
N ARG A 147 -5.84 10.23 -6.79
CA ARG A 147 -6.86 11.00 -6.05
C ARG A 147 -6.48 11.22 -4.59
N TYR A 148 -5.98 10.19 -3.92
CA TYR A 148 -5.56 10.30 -2.53
C TYR A 148 -4.43 11.33 -2.38
N ASN A 149 -3.40 11.23 -3.21
CA ASN A 149 -2.21 12.06 -3.11
C ASN A 149 -2.50 13.52 -3.49
N VAL A 150 -3.30 13.77 -4.52
CA VAL A 150 -3.73 15.14 -4.88
C VAL A 150 -4.57 15.75 -3.75
N LYS A 151 -5.50 15.00 -3.17
CA LYS A 151 -6.33 15.46 -2.04
C LYS A 151 -5.51 15.81 -0.80
N HIS A 152 -4.42 15.09 -0.53
CA HIS A 152 -3.57 15.29 0.64
C HIS A 152 -2.29 16.08 0.32
N ALA A 153 -2.16 16.59 -0.91
CA ALA A 153 -1.04 17.42 -1.30
C ALA A 153 -0.93 18.66 -0.38
N GLY A 154 0.29 18.92 0.11
CA GLY A 154 0.58 19.97 1.08
C GLY A 154 0.43 19.58 2.55
N LYS A 155 -0.31 18.50 2.88
CA LYS A 155 -0.30 17.87 4.22
C LYS A 155 0.72 16.73 4.30
N ALA A 156 0.86 16.00 3.21
CA ALA A 156 1.84 14.95 3.02
C ALA A 156 2.74 15.29 1.82
N PHE A 157 3.94 14.75 1.80
CA PHE A 157 4.91 14.99 0.72
C PHE A 157 4.37 14.55 -0.64
N PHE A 158 4.24 15.50 -1.57
CA PHE A 158 3.78 15.24 -2.93
C PHE A 158 4.96 14.92 -3.85
N HIS A 159 5.15 13.65 -4.16
CA HIS A 159 6.29 13.16 -4.94
C HIS A 159 6.01 13.27 -6.44
N THR A 160 6.42 14.36 -7.07
CA THR A 160 6.17 14.68 -8.49
C THR A 160 6.65 13.58 -9.44
N ASP A 161 7.87 13.05 -9.27
CA ASP A 161 8.42 11.97 -10.12
C ASP A 161 7.58 10.68 -10.06
N PHE A 162 7.06 10.35 -8.88
CA PHE A 162 6.19 9.20 -8.73
C PHE A 162 4.83 9.42 -9.41
N MET A 163 4.26 10.60 -9.24
CA MET A 163 2.97 10.96 -9.86
C MET A 163 3.04 10.98 -11.39
N MET A 164 4.16 11.43 -11.96
CA MET A 164 4.39 11.40 -13.40
C MET A 164 4.42 9.98 -14.00
N ARG A 165 4.69 8.95 -13.19
CA ARG A 165 4.78 7.55 -13.64
C ARG A 165 3.47 6.77 -13.54
N LEU A 166 2.43 7.34 -12.92
CA LEU A 166 1.13 6.69 -12.82
C LEU A 166 0.50 6.50 -14.20
N ASP A 167 -0.43 5.55 -14.31
CA ASP A 167 -1.09 5.20 -15.55
C ASP A 167 -1.83 6.39 -16.21
N SER A 168 -1.99 6.34 -17.54
CA SER A 168 -2.62 7.41 -18.33
C SER A 168 -4.09 7.67 -17.94
N SER A 169 -4.78 6.67 -17.41
CA SER A 169 -6.13 6.84 -16.87
C SER A 169 -6.21 7.89 -15.75
N THR A 170 -5.10 8.23 -15.10
CA THR A 170 -5.03 9.21 -14.01
C THR A 170 -4.83 10.66 -14.48
N LEU A 171 -4.47 10.89 -15.72
CA LEU A 171 -4.18 12.23 -16.28
C LEU A 171 -5.22 13.30 -15.96
N PRO A 172 -6.55 13.02 -15.99
CA PRO A 172 -7.55 14.02 -15.61
C PRO A 172 -7.44 14.52 -14.17
N VAL A 173 -6.82 13.75 -13.28
CA VAL A 173 -6.61 14.09 -11.86
C VAL A 173 -5.25 14.73 -11.65
N LEU A 174 -4.25 14.35 -12.46
CA LEU A 174 -2.87 14.83 -12.36
C LEU A 174 -2.66 16.18 -13.02
N ARG A 175 -3.54 16.59 -13.94
CA ARG A 175 -3.49 17.89 -14.59
C ARG A 175 -3.98 18.97 -13.63
N LEU A 176 -3.05 19.47 -12.81
CA LEU A 176 -3.30 20.52 -11.84
C LEU A 176 -3.00 21.89 -12.46
N ASP A 177 -3.70 22.91 -12.02
CA ASP A 177 -3.44 24.30 -12.41
C ASP A 177 -2.13 24.81 -11.78
N ALA A 178 -1.52 25.82 -12.40
CA ALA A 178 -0.23 26.37 -11.99
C ALA A 178 -0.26 26.91 -10.55
N SER A 179 -1.38 27.49 -10.11
CA SER A 179 -1.53 28.02 -8.76
C SER A 179 -1.50 26.89 -7.70
N SER A 180 -2.20 25.80 -7.97
CA SER A 180 -2.19 24.61 -7.12
C SER A 180 -0.80 23.95 -7.06
N LEU A 181 -0.13 23.84 -8.21
CA LEU A 181 1.22 23.27 -8.27
C LEU A 181 2.22 24.11 -7.48
N ASN A 182 2.24 25.43 -7.65
CA ASN A 182 3.12 26.34 -6.91
C ASN A 182 2.85 26.28 -5.40
N ARG A 183 1.60 26.19 -5.00
CA ARG A 183 1.22 26.00 -3.60
C ARG A 183 1.74 24.68 -3.04
N ILE A 184 1.60 23.59 -3.78
CA ILE A 184 2.10 22.26 -3.38
C ILE A 184 3.62 22.28 -3.22
N ASP A 185 4.34 22.89 -4.18
CA ASP A 185 5.79 23.00 -4.11
C ASP A 185 6.26 23.80 -2.90
N SER A 186 5.64 24.96 -2.65
CA SER A 186 5.93 25.78 -1.47
C SER A 186 5.70 25.00 -0.17
N LEU A 187 4.61 24.26 -0.06
CA LEU A 187 4.31 23.44 1.12
C LEU A 187 5.26 22.26 1.25
N ASN A 188 5.66 21.62 0.15
CA ASN A 188 6.67 20.56 0.17
C ASN A 188 8.00 21.09 0.73
N ARG A 189 8.47 22.25 0.27
CA ARG A 189 9.73 22.87 0.74
C ARG A 189 9.68 23.23 2.21
N ILE A 190 8.55 23.75 2.69
CA ILE A 190 8.40 24.17 4.10
C ILE A 190 8.30 22.94 5.01
N ASN A 191 7.47 21.96 4.67
CA ASN A 191 7.16 20.84 5.55
C ASN A 191 8.17 19.68 5.44
N PHE A 192 8.92 19.60 4.33
CA PHE A 192 9.85 18.50 4.04
C PHE A 192 11.19 19.02 3.48
N PRO A 193 11.95 19.85 4.23
CA PRO A 193 13.18 20.49 3.75
C PRO A 193 14.27 19.52 3.35
N ASP A 194 14.30 18.31 3.93
CA ASP A 194 15.31 17.29 3.64
C ASP A 194 15.05 16.49 2.34
N HIS A 195 13.92 16.76 1.66
CA HIS A 195 13.51 16.04 0.45
C HIS A 195 13.69 16.91 -0.80
N HIS A 196 14.95 17.15 -1.21
CA HIS A 196 15.30 18.03 -2.33
C HIS A 196 15.28 17.37 -3.72
N TYR A 197 15.22 16.03 -3.79
CA TYR A 197 15.32 15.30 -5.06
C TYR A 197 13.93 14.94 -5.60
N TYR A 198 13.29 15.90 -6.24
CA TYR A 198 12.06 15.69 -6.98
C TYR A 198 11.96 16.65 -8.17
N ALA A 199 11.22 16.27 -9.20
CA ALA A 199 11.05 17.11 -10.39
C ALA A 199 10.41 18.45 -10.05
N SER A 200 10.92 19.52 -10.67
CA SER A 200 10.33 20.85 -10.51
C SER A 200 8.88 20.89 -10.99
N VAL A 201 8.13 21.88 -10.54
CA VAL A 201 6.76 22.13 -10.96
C VAL A 201 6.63 22.25 -12.47
N ASP A 202 7.55 22.97 -13.11
CA ASP A 202 7.54 23.17 -14.56
C ASP A 202 7.80 21.85 -15.30
N THR A 203 8.75 21.04 -14.82
CA THR A 203 9.04 19.71 -15.36
C THR A 203 7.82 18.80 -15.22
N TYR A 204 7.15 18.81 -14.07
CA TYR A 204 5.94 18.06 -13.84
C TYR A 204 4.82 18.49 -14.78
N ALA A 205 4.51 19.77 -14.84
CA ALA A 205 3.45 20.32 -15.69
C ALA A 205 3.69 19.99 -17.16
N GLY A 206 4.90 20.26 -17.66
CA GLY A 206 5.29 19.98 -19.04
C GLY A 206 5.16 18.48 -19.40
N HIS A 207 5.59 17.59 -18.47
CA HIS A 207 5.48 16.15 -18.68
C HIS A 207 4.02 15.68 -18.69
N ILE A 208 3.18 16.14 -17.76
CA ILE A 208 1.75 15.78 -17.72
C ILE A 208 1.02 16.30 -18.97
N ASP A 209 1.31 17.52 -19.42
CA ASP A 209 0.71 18.08 -20.63
C ASP A 209 1.15 17.32 -21.89
N GLN A 210 2.42 16.96 -21.98
CA GLN A 210 2.91 16.13 -23.10
C GLN A 210 2.24 14.76 -23.12
N ARG A 211 2.16 14.09 -21.97
CA ARG A 211 1.45 12.79 -21.84
C ARG A 211 -0.02 12.92 -22.20
N THR A 212 -0.68 14.02 -21.79
CA THR A 212 -2.08 14.28 -22.11
C THR A 212 -2.29 14.44 -23.61
N ARG A 213 -1.44 15.21 -24.30
CA ARG A 213 -1.48 15.34 -25.78
C ARG A 213 -1.29 13.99 -26.47
N ASN A 214 -0.27 13.24 -26.05
CA ASN A 214 0.02 11.93 -26.63
C ASN A 214 -1.14 10.94 -26.41
N PHE A 215 -1.74 10.95 -25.22
CA PHE A 215 -2.88 10.11 -24.90
C PHE A 215 -4.11 10.46 -25.74
N LEU A 216 -4.45 11.76 -25.87
CA LEU A 216 -5.59 12.21 -26.69
C LEU A 216 -5.42 11.88 -28.17
N GLN A 217 -4.20 11.96 -28.71
CA GLN A 217 -3.89 11.60 -30.10
C GLN A 217 -3.85 10.09 -30.33
N GLY A 218 -3.37 9.32 -29.35
CA GLY A 218 -3.17 7.88 -29.46
C GLY A 218 -4.43 7.07 -29.17
N TYR A 219 -5.25 7.48 -28.20
CA TYR A 219 -6.42 6.71 -27.75
C TYR A 219 -7.42 6.38 -28.88
N PRO A 220 -7.80 7.30 -29.81
CA PRO A 220 -8.73 6.99 -30.89
C PRO A 220 -8.21 5.96 -31.91
N ARG A 221 -6.91 5.70 -31.92
CA ARG A 221 -6.26 4.74 -32.81
C ARG A 221 -6.20 3.33 -32.23
N LEU A 222 -6.60 3.15 -30.94
CA LEU A 222 -6.59 1.86 -30.28
C LEU A 222 -7.67 0.95 -30.83
N THR A 223 -7.35 -0.34 -30.95
CA THR A 223 -8.30 -1.38 -31.35
C THR A 223 -9.16 -1.81 -30.15
N TRP A 224 -10.25 -2.53 -30.42
CA TRP A 224 -11.13 -3.05 -29.38
C TRP A 224 -10.40 -3.97 -28.38
N GLN A 225 -9.33 -4.64 -28.79
CA GLN A 225 -8.50 -5.49 -27.93
C GLN A 225 -7.75 -4.72 -26.84
N SER A 226 -7.46 -3.44 -27.08
CA SER A 226 -6.81 -2.54 -26.14
C SER A 226 -7.81 -1.71 -25.32
N PHE A 227 -9.11 -2.00 -25.42
CA PHE A 227 -10.16 -1.26 -24.72
C PHE A 227 -10.04 -1.45 -23.21
N ASN A 228 -9.97 -0.33 -22.50
CA ASN A 228 -9.93 -0.26 -21.05
C ASN A 228 -10.94 0.80 -20.57
N ILE A 229 -11.82 0.42 -19.65
CA ILE A 229 -12.86 1.31 -19.11
C ILE A 229 -12.26 2.54 -18.42
N ALA A 230 -11.12 2.40 -17.74
CA ALA A 230 -10.46 3.51 -17.06
C ALA A 230 -9.94 4.55 -18.04
N ASP A 231 -9.32 4.09 -19.15
CA ASP A 231 -8.81 4.95 -20.21
C ASP A 231 -9.96 5.62 -21.00
N ALA A 232 -11.04 4.89 -21.26
CA ALA A 232 -12.23 5.46 -21.91
C ALA A 232 -12.84 6.62 -21.10
N ARG A 233 -12.91 6.47 -19.77
CA ARG A 233 -13.38 7.52 -18.87
C ARG A 233 -12.41 8.71 -18.81
N ALA A 234 -11.12 8.44 -18.81
CA ALA A 234 -10.08 9.48 -18.83
C ALA A 234 -10.13 10.29 -20.12
N TYR A 235 -10.21 9.61 -21.28
CA TYR A 235 -10.32 10.24 -22.58
C TYR A 235 -11.53 11.17 -22.67
N ARG A 236 -12.72 10.69 -22.24
CA ARG A 236 -13.94 11.51 -22.24
C ARG A 236 -13.75 12.78 -21.41
N ARG A 237 -13.23 12.68 -20.19
CA ARG A 237 -13.01 13.83 -19.31
C ARG A 237 -12.02 14.85 -19.86
N LEU A 238 -10.94 14.36 -20.48
CA LEU A 238 -9.91 15.24 -21.04
C LEU A 238 -10.40 15.92 -22.33
N SER A 239 -11.17 15.25 -23.19
CA SER A 239 -11.76 15.84 -24.40
C SER A 239 -12.82 16.88 -24.08
N GLU A 240 -13.68 16.63 -23.09
CA GLU A 240 -14.67 17.62 -22.61
C GLU A 240 -13.99 18.88 -22.02
N ALA A 241 -12.93 18.70 -21.22
CA ALA A 241 -12.17 19.81 -20.66
C ALA A 241 -11.40 20.62 -21.74
N GLY A 242 -10.90 19.96 -22.77
CA GLY A 242 -10.24 20.61 -23.93
C GLY A 242 -11.21 21.40 -24.79
N GLY A 243 -12.41 20.88 -25.03
CA GLY A 243 -13.47 21.57 -25.75
C GLY A 243 -13.98 22.84 -25.04
N ALA A 244 -14.05 22.79 -23.71
CA ALA A 244 -14.45 23.94 -22.91
C ALA A 244 -13.43 25.11 -22.88
N GLN A 245 -12.16 24.85 -23.19
CA GLN A 245 -11.11 25.87 -23.31
C GLN A 245 -11.06 26.55 -24.68
N LEU A 246 -11.63 25.93 -25.71
CA LEU A 246 -11.70 26.52 -27.08
C LEU A 246 -12.90 27.44 -27.28
N HIS A 247 -13.85 27.49 -26.33
CA HIS A 247 -15.04 28.33 -26.34
C HIS A 247 -15.01 29.51 -25.34
N LYS A 248 -13.85 29.77 -24.73
CA LYS A 248 -13.57 30.97 -23.94
C LYS A 248 -12.48 31.80 -24.60
#